data_1a3429b338b5ece2ae2fe6557736a858
#
_entry.id   1a3429b338b5ece2ae2fe6557736a858
#
_cell.length_a   1.000
_cell.length_b   1.000
_cell.length_c   1.000
_cell.angle_alpha   90.00
_cell.angle_beta   90.00
_cell.angle_gamma   90.00
#
_symmetry.space_group_name_H-M   'P 1'
#
loop_
_entity.id
_entity.type
_entity.pdbx_description
1 polymer ?
#
loop_
_entity_poly.entity_id
_entity_poly.type
_entity_poly.pdbx_seq_one_letter_code
_entity_poly.pdbx_strand_id
1 'polypeptide(L)'
;HLLSRRQRQMCIRDRNYHKFKDLIDVVSWDNYPTWHKEAEEVTALDAALQHDFMRSLMKKPFLLMESCPTSTNWQSVSKLKRPGLLKAASLQAVAHGSDSVQYFQIRQSRGASEKFHGAVIDHYGGKDTRVFREVTETGEALLDLAQIAGSTTKAQAAILHDCESRWAMEDAQGPRNMGLHYMNTVKKVYGGLRKLGVNVDFLDMEESLSGYRIVFAPMLYLFRAGIEEKIRNFVADGGTFVMTYWSGVVDENDLCFLGGTPHGLMDVFGLRSTELDALYDQDVNAGVGEGKTYEIRNFCDLVKTNGAETLLAYRDDFYAGYPALTKNVFGEGEAYYVCADFEQAFYDDFCRKLAEEKGLERAAAEIPEGLDVATREDEKYKYLFVQNYGAEPAAFPMDTETYQPMTGEYDGVVRRFETVVFRKEK
;
A
#
# COMPACT_ATOMS: atom_id res chain seq x y z
N HIS A 1 -21.53 -24.63 -1.21
CA HIS A 1 -21.87 -23.18 -1.19
C HIS A 1 -20.85 -22.30 -0.46
N LEU A 2 -20.11 -22.81 0.52
CA LEU A 2 -19.07 -22.06 1.23
C LEU A 2 -17.77 -21.91 0.43
N LEU A 3 -17.43 -22.87 -0.41
CA LEU A 3 -16.22 -22.84 -1.24
C LEU A 3 -16.30 -21.79 -2.37
N SER A 4 -17.48 -21.59 -2.98
CA SER A 4 -17.66 -20.58 -4.03
C SER A 4 -17.57 -19.14 -3.52
N ARG A 5 -17.90 -18.87 -2.25
CA ARG A 5 -17.73 -17.56 -1.65
C ARG A 5 -16.26 -17.24 -1.34
N ARG A 6 -15.43 -18.25 -1.06
CA ARG A 6 -14.00 -18.07 -0.79
C ARG A 6 -13.19 -17.80 -2.06
N GLN A 7 -13.60 -18.37 -3.18
CA GLN A 7 -12.94 -18.14 -4.48
C GLN A 7 -13.13 -16.71 -5.02
N ARG A 8 -14.09 -15.94 -4.50
CA ARG A 8 -14.42 -14.58 -4.93
C ARG A 8 -13.85 -13.47 -4.04
N GLN A 9 -13.12 -13.84 -3.00
CA GLN A 9 -12.35 -12.86 -2.23
C GLN A 9 -10.97 -12.72 -2.88
N MET A 10 -10.77 -11.62 -3.53
CA MET A 10 -9.69 -11.31 -4.46
C MET A 10 -8.29 -11.23 -3.88
N CYS A 11 -8.12 -11.22 -2.60
CA CYS A 11 -6.90 -11.62 -1.94
C CYS A 11 -7.24 -12.92 -1.21
N ILE A 12 -6.87 -14.05 -1.78
CA ILE A 12 -6.97 -15.32 -1.09
C ILE A 12 -5.98 -15.22 0.08
N ARG A 13 -6.51 -14.94 1.27
CA ARG A 13 -5.71 -14.63 2.47
C ARG A 13 -4.81 -15.79 2.92
N ASP A 14 -5.07 -16.99 2.42
CA ASP A 14 -4.36 -18.23 2.72
C ASP A 14 -3.30 -18.61 1.68
N ARG A 15 -2.83 -17.65 0.87
CA ARG A 15 -1.78 -17.87 -0.13
C ARG A 15 -0.68 -16.83 -0.06
N ASN A 16 0.55 -17.29 -0.12
CA ASN A 16 1.73 -16.44 -0.31
C ASN A 16 2.00 -16.32 -1.81
N TYR A 17 1.63 -15.17 -2.39
CA TYR A 17 1.82 -14.91 -3.82
C TYR A 17 3.28 -14.79 -4.23
N HIS A 18 4.18 -14.38 -3.34
CA HIS A 18 5.61 -14.32 -3.64
C HIS A 18 6.19 -15.68 -4.05
N LYS A 19 5.63 -16.80 -3.53
CA LYS A 19 6.07 -18.16 -3.88
C LYS A 19 5.68 -18.61 -5.30
N PHE A 20 4.84 -17.82 -6.01
CA PHE A 20 4.44 -18.14 -7.38
C PHE A 20 5.26 -17.43 -8.45
N LYS A 21 6.02 -16.38 -8.11
CA LYS A 21 6.71 -15.50 -9.07
C LYS A 21 7.62 -16.23 -10.06
N ASP A 22 8.28 -17.30 -9.61
CA ASP A 22 9.20 -18.09 -10.43
C ASP A 22 8.50 -19.22 -11.21
N LEU A 23 7.18 -19.37 -11.04
CA LEU A 23 6.36 -20.42 -11.65
C LEU A 23 5.41 -19.89 -12.72
N ILE A 24 5.36 -18.58 -12.92
CA ILE A 24 4.45 -17.90 -13.85
C ILE A 24 5.23 -16.92 -14.74
N ASP A 25 4.74 -16.70 -15.95
CA ASP A 25 5.35 -15.77 -16.92
C ASP A 25 4.90 -14.33 -16.67
N VAL A 26 3.69 -14.14 -16.18
CA VAL A 26 3.06 -12.84 -15.92
C VAL A 26 2.13 -12.92 -14.72
N VAL A 27 2.15 -11.87 -13.89
CA VAL A 27 1.16 -11.71 -12.83
C VAL A 27 -0.15 -11.25 -13.44
N SER A 28 -1.23 -11.91 -13.08
CA SER A 28 -2.59 -11.46 -13.40
C SER A 28 -3.49 -11.58 -12.17
N TRP A 29 -4.46 -10.69 -12.03
CA TRP A 29 -5.35 -10.70 -10.88
C TRP A 29 -6.66 -9.96 -11.15
N ASP A 30 -7.61 -10.11 -10.21
CA ASP A 30 -8.95 -9.58 -10.31
C ASP A 30 -9.17 -8.51 -9.24
N ASN A 31 -9.71 -7.35 -9.61
CA ASN A 31 -9.95 -6.26 -8.69
C ASN A 31 -11.40 -5.77 -8.71
N TYR A 32 -12.09 -5.88 -7.56
CA TYR A 32 -13.47 -5.47 -7.36
C TYR A 32 -13.63 -4.62 -6.09
N PRO A 33 -13.08 -3.40 -6.06
CA PRO A 33 -13.17 -2.53 -4.88
C PRO A 33 -14.62 -2.22 -4.53
N THR A 34 -14.90 -2.10 -3.23
CA THR A 34 -16.24 -1.76 -2.74
C THR A 34 -16.43 -0.24 -2.72
N TRP A 35 -16.52 0.35 -3.92
CA TRP A 35 -16.72 1.78 -4.10
C TRP A 35 -17.96 2.30 -3.39
N HIS A 36 -17.93 3.53 -2.91
CA HIS A 36 -19.04 4.24 -2.25
C HIS A 36 -19.46 3.66 -0.89
N LYS A 37 -18.67 2.78 -0.31
CA LYS A 37 -18.85 2.30 1.06
C LYS A 37 -18.23 3.29 2.06
N GLU A 38 -17.06 3.76 1.72
CA GLU A 38 -16.28 4.78 2.43
C GLU A 38 -16.01 5.95 1.46
N ALA A 39 -15.20 6.92 1.87
CA ALA A 39 -14.70 7.95 0.98
C ALA A 39 -13.90 7.30 -0.17
N GLU A 40 -14.05 7.81 -1.39
CA GLU A 40 -13.45 7.19 -2.57
C GLU A 40 -11.93 7.18 -2.54
N GLU A 41 -11.31 8.18 -1.95
CA GLU A 41 -9.85 8.24 -1.77
C GLU A 41 -9.32 7.11 -0.88
N VAL A 42 -10.09 6.65 0.11
CA VAL A 42 -9.74 5.50 0.96
C VAL A 42 -9.81 4.20 0.14
N THR A 43 -10.89 4.04 -0.62
CA THR A 43 -11.05 2.87 -1.51
C THR A 43 -10.01 2.86 -2.62
N ALA A 44 -9.68 4.03 -3.17
CA ALA A 44 -8.63 4.18 -4.18
C ALA A 44 -7.24 3.84 -3.64
N LEU A 45 -6.92 4.27 -2.41
CA LEU A 45 -5.66 3.93 -1.76
C LEU A 45 -5.53 2.41 -1.53
N ASP A 46 -6.61 1.75 -1.11
CA ASP A 46 -6.65 0.30 -0.95
C ASP A 46 -6.47 -0.44 -2.29
N ALA A 47 -7.07 0.06 -3.36
CA ALA A 47 -6.89 -0.49 -4.70
C ALA A 47 -5.45 -0.29 -5.21
N ALA A 48 -4.89 0.92 -5.02
CA ALA A 48 -3.51 1.25 -5.35
C ALA A 48 -2.51 0.34 -4.64
N LEU A 49 -2.68 0.11 -3.32
CA LEU A 49 -1.86 -0.83 -2.53
C LEU A 49 -1.84 -2.22 -3.16
N GLN A 50 -3.02 -2.72 -3.55
CA GLN A 50 -3.13 -4.05 -4.13
C GLN A 50 -2.51 -4.12 -5.53
N HIS A 51 -2.67 -3.08 -6.36
CA HIS A 51 -2.01 -2.99 -7.66
C HIS A 51 -0.48 -2.95 -7.51
N ASP A 52 0.04 -2.11 -6.62
CA ASP A 52 1.48 -2.04 -6.34
C ASP A 52 2.02 -3.35 -5.77
N PHE A 53 1.25 -4.05 -4.93
CA PHE A 53 1.62 -5.38 -4.44
C PHE A 53 1.75 -6.38 -5.61
N MET A 54 0.77 -6.46 -6.50
CA MET A 54 0.82 -7.39 -7.65
C MET A 54 1.94 -7.04 -8.63
N ARG A 55 2.18 -5.75 -8.88
CA ARG A 55 3.32 -5.29 -9.68
C ARG A 55 4.65 -5.71 -9.06
N SER A 56 4.78 -5.59 -7.75
CA SER A 56 6.01 -5.84 -7.01
C SER A 56 6.46 -7.30 -7.06
N LEU A 57 5.52 -8.25 -7.20
CA LEU A 57 5.83 -9.69 -7.23
C LEU A 57 6.89 -10.04 -8.27
N MET A 58 6.87 -9.41 -9.43
CA MET A 58 7.84 -9.63 -10.50
C MET A 58 8.60 -8.36 -10.91
N LYS A 59 8.27 -7.19 -10.32
CA LYS A 59 8.77 -5.85 -10.71
C LYS A 59 8.61 -5.57 -12.20
N LYS A 60 7.52 -6.06 -12.76
CA LYS A 60 7.12 -5.98 -14.17
C LYS A 60 5.67 -5.59 -14.27
N PRO A 61 5.20 -5.14 -15.44
CA PRO A 61 3.79 -4.96 -15.67
C PRO A 61 2.98 -6.22 -15.38
N PHE A 62 1.79 -6.03 -14.82
CA PHE A 62 0.82 -7.10 -14.58
C PHE A 62 -0.41 -6.93 -15.49
N LEU A 63 -1.34 -7.88 -15.45
CA LEU A 63 -2.60 -7.82 -16.18
C LEU A 63 -3.77 -7.77 -15.21
N LEU A 64 -4.61 -6.72 -15.29
CA LEU A 64 -5.91 -6.71 -14.63
C LEU A 64 -6.88 -7.56 -15.44
N MET A 65 -7.03 -8.84 -15.05
CA MET A 65 -7.78 -9.83 -15.80
C MET A 65 -9.28 -9.78 -15.55
N GLU A 66 -9.68 -9.30 -14.37
CA GLU A 66 -11.10 -9.05 -14.09
C GLU A 66 -11.30 -7.76 -13.31
N SER A 67 -12.32 -7.04 -13.72
CA SER A 67 -12.93 -5.94 -12.98
C SER A 67 -14.39 -5.79 -13.38
N CYS A 68 -15.19 -5.08 -12.58
CA CYS A 68 -16.59 -4.89 -12.92
C CYS A 68 -16.80 -3.56 -13.66
N PRO A 69 -17.51 -3.55 -14.81
CA PRO A 69 -17.80 -2.29 -15.50
C PRO A 69 -18.83 -1.42 -14.76
N THR A 70 -19.63 -1.99 -13.85
CA THR A 70 -20.64 -1.22 -13.09
C THR A 70 -20.77 -1.69 -11.63
N SER A 71 -21.48 -2.78 -11.36
CA SER A 71 -21.66 -3.34 -10.02
C SER A 71 -21.50 -4.85 -10.01
N THR A 72 -20.97 -5.37 -8.94
CA THR A 72 -20.98 -6.81 -8.67
C THR A 72 -22.38 -7.27 -8.29
N ASN A 73 -22.55 -8.59 -8.00
CA ASN A 73 -23.80 -9.12 -7.46
C ASN A 73 -23.59 -9.97 -6.20
N TRP A 74 -22.35 -10.04 -5.73
CA TRP A 74 -21.95 -10.92 -4.63
C TRP A 74 -21.41 -10.18 -3.39
N GLN A 75 -21.19 -8.87 -3.49
CA GLN A 75 -20.95 -8.03 -2.32
C GLN A 75 -22.21 -7.92 -1.48
N SER A 76 -22.06 -7.66 -0.17
CA SER A 76 -23.22 -7.49 0.72
C SER A 76 -24.17 -6.39 0.25
N VAL A 77 -23.63 -5.32 -0.32
CA VAL A 77 -24.33 -4.27 -1.05
C VAL A 77 -23.55 -3.97 -2.32
N SER A 78 -24.14 -4.23 -3.48
CA SER A 78 -23.53 -4.00 -4.78
C SER A 78 -23.96 -2.65 -5.34
N LYS A 79 -23.26 -1.59 -4.92
CA LYS A 79 -23.57 -0.22 -5.32
C LYS A 79 -23.03 0.08 -6.71
N LEU A 80 -23.79 0.81 -7.53
CA LEU A 80 -23.36 1.21 -8.88
C LEU A 80 -22.17 2.18 -8.80
N LYS A 81 -21.16 1.98 -9.64
CA LYS A 81 -20.15 3.00 -9.90
C LYS A 81 -20.78 4.29 -10.40
N ARG A 82 -20.38 5.40 -9.84
CA ARG A 82 -20.81 6.73 -10.31
C ARG A 82 -20.20 7.05 -11.67
N PRO A 83 -20.80 7.94 -12.46
CA PRO A 83 -20.25 8.37 -13.74
C PRO A 83 -18.78 8.83 -13.62
N GLY A 84 -17.94 8.38 -14.54
CA GLY A 84 -16.49 8.66 -14.56
C GLY A 84 -15.64 7.71 -13.73
N LEU A 85 -16.17 7.08 -12.66
CA LEU A 85 -15.38 6.21 -11.79
C LEU A 85 -14.89 4.93 -12.49
N LEU A 86 -15.62 4.42 -13.49
CA LEU A 86 -15.16 3.27 -14.28
C LEU A 86 -13.82 3.58 -14.95
N LYS A 87 -13.74 4.72 -15.66
CA LYS A 87 -12.53 5.17 -16.33
C LYS A 87 -11.41 5.45 -15.34
N ALA A 88 -11.69 6.18 -14.24
CA ALA A 88 -10.71 6.47 -13.21
C ALA A 88 -10.09 5.20 -12.61
N ALA A 89 -10.92 4.23 -12.19
CA ALA A 89 -10.46 2.97 -11.62
C ALA A 89 -9.68 2.11 -12.63
N SER A 90 -10.07 2.13 -13.90
CA SER A 90 -9.35 1.42 -14.97
C SER A 90 -7.97 2.03 -15.23
N LEU A 91 -7.89 3.36 -15.30
CA LEU A 91 -6.63 4.07 -15.48
C LEU A 91 -5.75 4.03 -14.22
N GLN A 92 -6.33 3.82 -13.01
CA GLN A 92 -5.55 3.58 -11.80
C GLN A 92 -4.75 2.26 -11.91
N ALA A 93 -5.38 1.20 -12.39
CA ALA A 93 -4.64 -0.03 -12.62
C ALA A 93 -3.44 0.19 -13.55
N VAL A 94 -3.62 0.97 -14.63
CA VAL A 94 -2.52 1.34 -15.55
C VAL A 94 -1.47 2.20 -14.84
N ALA A 95 -1.87 3.19 -14.06
CA ALA A 95 -0.97 4.07 -13.31
C ALA A 95 -0.06 3.26 -12.36
N HIS A 96 -0.61 2.21 -11.75
CA HIS A 96 0.08 1.31 -10.82
C HIS A 96 0.70 0.07 -11.47
N GLY A 97 0.81 0.03 -12.81
CA GLY A 97 1.64 -0.95 -13.52
C GLY A 97 0.89 -2.00 -14.33
N SER A 98 -0.43 -1.92 -14.48
CA SER A 98 -1.14 -2.83 -15.37
C SER A 98 -0.94 -2.46 -16.84
N ASP A 99 -0.75 -3.48 -17.70
CA ASP A 99 -0.75 -3.33 -19.15
C ASP A 99 -2.07 -3.78 -19.79
N SER A 100 -3.06 -4.15 -18.98
CA SER A 100 -4.40 -4.46 -19.47
C SER A 100 -5.49 -4.06 -18.48
N VAL A 101 -6.69 -3.81 -19.01
CA VAL A 101 -7.91 -3.69 -18.22
C VAL A 101 -8.97 -4.55 -18.87
N GLN A 102 -9.43 -5.57 -18.15
CA GLN A 102 -10.46 -6.49 -18.64
C GLN A 102 -11.67 -6.48 -17.71
N TYR A 103 -12.84 -6.68 -18.28
CA TYR A 103 -14.09 -6.63 -17.56
C TYR A 103 -14.81 -7.96 -17.56
N PHE A 104 -15.19 -8.43 -16.41
CA PHE A 104 -16.21 -9.42 -16.26
C PHE A 104 -17.55 -8.69 -16.09
N GLN A 105 -18.49 -8.74 -17.07
CA GLN A 105 -18.45 -9.53 -18.30
C GLN A 105 -18.92 -8.71 -19.50
N ILE A 106 -18.66 -9.18 -20.72
CA ILE A 106 -19.12 -8.46 -21.92
C ILE A 106 -20.65 -8.45 -22.05
N ARG A 107 -21.31 -9.57 -21.81
CA ARG A 107 -22.77 -9.71 -21.87
C ARG A 107 -23.30 -10.33 -20.57
N GLN A 108 -24.29 -9.68 -19.99
CA GLN A 108 -24.89 -10.11 -18.73
C GLN A 108 -25.54 -11.52 -18.90
N SER A 109 -25.21 -12.43 -18.00
CA SER A 109 -25.70 -13.80 -17.97
C SER A 109 -27.19 -13.84 -17.71
N ARG A 110 -27.92 -14.72 -18.43
CA ARG A 110 -29.37 -14.88 -18.27
C ARG A 110 -29.76 -15.73 -17.08
N GLY A 111 -28.83 -16.53 -16.58
CA GLY A 111 -29.08 -17.50 -15.52
C GLY A 111 -27.91 -17.62 -14.56
N ALA A 112 -27.97 -18.63 -13.68
CA ALA A 112 -27.03 -18.90 -12.61
C ALA A 112 -26.91 -17.76 -11.56
N SER A 113 -25.96 -17.89 -10.64
CA SER A 113 -25.80 -16.98 -9.49
C SER A 113 -25.35 -15.58 -9.92
N GLU A 114 -24.72 -15.43 -11.07
CA GLU A 114 -24.15 -14.17 -11.55
C GLU A 114 -25.00 -13.44 -12.60
N LYS A 115 -26.25 -13.83 -12.75
CA LYS A 115 -27.17 -13.22 -13.71
C LYS A 115 -27.39 -11.71 -13.49
N PHE A 116 -27.10 -11.19 -12.31
CA PHE A 116 -27.19 -9.76 -11.99
C PHE A 116 -25.82 -9.08 -11.86
N HIS A 117 -24.73 -9.80 -12.16
CA HIS A 117 -23.41 -9.16 -12.22
C HIS A 117 -23.40 -8.13 -13.35
N GLY A 118 -22.83 -6.98 -13.11
CA GLY A 118 -22.72 -5.92 -14.10
C GLY A 118 -21.94 -6.39 -15.34
N ALA A 119 -22.35 -5.89 -16.48
CA ALA A 119 -21.75 -6.23 -17.76
C ALA A 119 -21.69 -5.01 -18.68
N VAL A 120 -20.87 -5.09 -19.74
CA VAL A 120 -20.79 -4.04 -20.78
C VAL A 120 -22.13 -3.93 -21.51
N ILE A 121 -22.72 -5.09 -21.84
CA ILE A 121 -24.05 -5.21 -22.45
C ILE A 121 -24.95 -5.93 -21.44
N ASP A 122 -25.94 -5.22 -20.92
CA ASP A 122 -26.90 -5.74 -19.95
C ASP A 122 -28.01 -6.60 -20.59
N HIS A 123 -29.00 -7.01 -19.81
CA HIS A 123 -30.16 -7.80 -20.30
C HIS A 123 -30.99 -7.05 -21.33
N TYR A 124 -31.00 -5.74 -21.33
CA TYR A 124 -31.66 -4.93 -22.34
C TYR A 124 -31.01 -5.11 -23.72
N GLY A 125 -29.67 -5.26 -23.76
CA GLY A 125 -28.91 -5.62 -24.97
C GLY A 125 -28.56 -4.45 -25.89
N GLY A 126 -28.87 -3.22 -25.51
CA GLY A 126 -28.59 -2.03 -26.31
C GLY A 126 -27.20 -1.47 -26.11
N LYS A 127 -26.79 -0.55 -27.00
CA LYS A 127 -25.55 0.20 -26.94
C LYS A 127 -25.72 1.59 -26.31
N ASP A 128 -26.93 2.01 -26.05
CA ASP A 128 -27.31 3.33 -25.57
C ASP A 128 -27.27 3.47 -24.04
N THR A 129 -26.71 2.48 -23.35
CA THR A 129 -26.53 2.50 -21.90
C THR A 129 -25.32 3.36 -21.48
N ARG A 130 -25.37 3.89 -20.27
CA ARG A 130 -24.25 4.64 -19.68
C ARG A 130 -22.99 3.78 -19.62
N VAL A 131 -23.09 2.54 -19.18
CA VAL A 131 -21.96 1.63 -19.03
C VAL A 131 -21.28 1.36 -20.36
N PHE A 132 -22.05 1.12 -21.43
CA PHE A 132 -21.48 0.89 -22.77
C PHE A 132 -20.68 2.11 -23.24
N ARG A 133 -21.20 3.34 -23.04
CA ARG A 133 -20.48 4.57 -23.39
C ARG A 133 -19.18 4.71 -22.58
N GLU A 134 -19.25 4.57 -21.24
CA GLU A 134 -18.08 4.68 -20.38
C GLU A 134 -16.99 3.64 -20.69
N VAL A 135 -17.37 2.43 -21.05
CA VAL A 135 -16.42 1.40 -21.51
C VAL A 135 -15.76 1.79 -22.83
N THR A 136 -16.56 2.35 -23.78
CA THR A 136 -16.03 2.84 -25.06
C THR A 136 -15.02 3.98 -24.83
N GLU A 137 -15.39 4.98 -24.06
CA GLU A 137 -14.53 6.12 -23.69
C GLU A 137 -13.26 5.67 -22.97
N THR A 138 -13.37 4.64 -22.13
CA THR A 138 -12.19 4.06 -21.46
C THR A 138 -11.28 3.35 -22.45
N GLY A 139 -11.86 2.63 -23.42
CA GLY A 139 -11.11 1.97 -24.48
C GLY A 139 -10.37 2.96 -25.39
N GLU A 140 -11.00 4.08 -25.73
CA GLU A 140 -10.37 5.17 -26.49
C GLU A 140 -9.19 5.77 -25.72
N ALA A 141 -9.40 6.08 -24.43
CA ALA A 141 -8.32 6.60 -23.57
C ALA A 141 -7.14 5.61 -23.45
N LEU A 142 -7.40 4.32 -23.36
CA LEU A 142 -6.36 3.29 -23.31
C LEU A 142 -5.58 3.19 -24.64
N LEU A 143 -6.23 3.44 -25.78
CA LEU A 143 -5.55 3.52 -27.08
C LEU A 143 -4.61 4.72 -27.16
N ASP A 144 -5.04 5.89 -26.67
CA ASP A 144 -4.20 7.09 -26.61
C ASP A 144 -2.98 6.89 -25.70
N LEU A 145 -3.10 6.04 -24.70
CA LEU A 145 -2.04 5.70 -23.74
C LEU A 145 -1.24 4.43 -24.12
N ALA A 146 -1.46 3.84 -25.29
CA ALA A 146 -0.88 2.55 -25.67
C ALA A 146 0.67 2.52 -25.59
N GLN A 147 1.33 3.66 -25.80
CA GLN A 147 2.80 3.75 -25.69
C GLN A 147 3.34 3.49 -24.27
N ILE A 148 2.49 3.53 -23.22
CA ILE A 148 2.89 3.30 -21.84
C ILE A 148 3.09 1.79 -21.57
N ALA A 149 2.48 0.93 -22.38
CA ALA A 149 2.60 -0.51 -22.22
C ALA A 149 4.07 -0.95 -22.24
N GLY A 150 4.43 -1.86 -21.33
CA GLY A 150 5.81 -2.31 -21.10
C GLY A 150 6.65 -1.39 -20.21
N SER A 151 6.19 -0.18 -19.90
CA SER A 151 6.89 0.69 -18.96
C SER A 151 6.83 0.12 -17.53
N THR A 152 7.81 0.49 -16.71
CA THR A 152 7.95 -0.02 -15.35
C THR A 152 7.86 1.10 -14.32
N THR A 153 7.72 0.73 -13.05
CA THR A 153 7.76 1.65 -11.92
C THR A 153 9.06 1.44 -11.17
N LYS A 154 9.80 2.52 -10.91
CA LYS A 154 10.96 2.49 -10.02
C LYS A 154 10.55 2.93 -8.62
N ALA A 155 10.96 2.17 -7.62
CA ALA A 155 10.74 2.46 -6.22
C ALA A 155 12.07 2.54 -5.46
N GLN A 156 12.19 3.53 -4.58
CA GLN A 156 13.32 3.69 -3.65
C GLN A 156 12.93 3.35 -2.21
N ALA A 157 11.62 3.14 -1.97
CA ALA A 157 11.05 2.69 -0.72
C ALA A 157 10.40 1.32 -0.91
N ALA A 158 10.49 0.47 0.10
CA ALA A 158 9.82 -0.82 0.10
C ALA A 158 9.13 -1.11 1.43
N ILE A 159 8.13 -1.98 1.37
CA ILE A 159 7.45 -2.54 2.54
C ILE A 159 7.66 -4.05 2.51
N LEU A 160 8.25 -4.61 3.56
CA LEU A 160 8.23 -6.06 3.78
C LEU A 160 6.79 -6.48 4.11
N HIS A 161 6.18 -7.20 3.18
CA HIS A 161 4.85 -7.76 3.33
C HIS A 161 4.95 -9.27 3.46
N ASP A 162 4.86 -9.77 4.69
CA ASP A 162 5.01 -11.18 4.98
C ASP A 162 3.67 -11.85 5.31
N CYS A 163 3.27 -12.80 4.46
CA CYS A 163 2.03 -13.54 4.64
C CYS A 163 2.10 -14.49 5.84
N GLU A 164 3.26 -15.07 6.12
CA GLU A 164 3.43 -16.03 7.21
C GLU A 164 3.38 -15.31 8.58
N SER A 165 4.01 -14.14 8.71
CA SER A 165 3.82 -13.26 9.88
C SER A 165 2.35 -12.91 10.11
N ARG A 166 1.62 -12.57 9.03
CA ARG A 166 0.18 -12.28 9.13
C ARG A 166 -0.61 -13.48 9.61
N TRP A 167 -0.35 -14.67 9.06
CA TRP A 167 -1.07 -15.89 9.45
C TRP A 167 -0.77 -16.29 10.89
N ALA A 168 0.51 -16.24 11.30
CA ALA A 168 0.90 -16.52 12.67
C ALA A 168 0.22 -15.58 13.66
N MET A 169 0.17 -14.26 13.36
CA MET A 169 -0.55 -13.30 14.21
C MET A 169 -2.07 -13.49 14.22
N GLU A 170 -2.68 -13.92 13.10
CA GLU A 170 -4.13 -14.20 13.04
C GLU A 170 -4.50 -15.46 13.82
N ASP A 171 -3.56 -16.39 14.04
CA ASP A 171 -3.74 -17.62 14.82
C ASP A 171 -3.29 -17.48 16.28
N ALA A 172 -2.33 -16.60 16.56
CA ALA A 172 -1.79 -16.36 17.88
C ALA A 172 -2.85 -15.78 18.84
N GLN A 173 -2.80 -16.22 20.10
CA GLN A 173 -3.47 -15.54 21.20
C GLN A 173 -2.46 -14.61 21.88
N GLY A 174 -2.47 -13.35 21.45
CA GLY A 174 -1.55 -12.33 21.94
C GLY A 174 -2.16 -11.46 23.04
N PRO A 175 -1.51 -10.37 23.40
CA PRO A 175 -2.05 -9.41 24.36
C PRO A 175 -3.37 -8.79 23.91
N ARG A 176 -3.61 -8.70 22.58
CA ARG A 176 -4.84 -8.21 22.00
C ARG A 176 -5.30 -9.13 20.86
N ASN A 177 -6.46 -9.74 21.03
CA ASN A 177 -7.00 -10.72 20.07
C ASN A 177 -8.10 -10.14 19.16
N MET A 178 -8.43 -8.86 19.29
CA MET A 178 -9.42 -8.17 18.48
C MET A 178 -8.91 -6.78 18.06
N GLY A 179 -9.17 -6.40 16.81
CA GLY A 179 -8.88 -5.06 16.32
C GLY A 179 -7.42 -4.80 15.93
N LEU A 180 -6.48 -5.67 16.28
CA LEU A 180 -5.10 -5.60 15.82
C LEU A 180 -4.97 -6.40 14.53
N HIS A 181 -4.79 -5.71 13.42
CA HIS A 181 -4.70 -6.35 12.10
C HIS A 181 -3.42 -5.91 11.39
N TYR A 182 -2.61 -6.86 10.98
CA TYR A 182 -1.38 -6.67 10.21
C TYR A 182 -1.55 -5.65 9.06
N MET A 183 -2.59 -5.83 8.25
CA MET A 183 -2.83 -4.96 7.11
C MET A 183 -3.15 -3.51 7.46
N ASN A 184 -3.63 -3.22 8.67
CA ASN A 184 -3.88 -1.85 9.11
C ASN A 184 -2.57 -1.06 9.22
N THR A 185 -1.52 -1.66 9.79
CA THR A 185 -0.20 -1.05 9.91
C THR A 185 0.47 -0.91 8.54
N VAL A 186 0.35 -1.94 7.68
CA VAL A 186 0.83 -1.87 6.28
C VAL A 186 0.18 -0.70 5.54
N LYS A 187 -1.14 -0.53 5.65
CA LYS A 187 -1.90 0.56 5.01
C LYS A 187 -1.48 1.94 5.51
N LYS A 188 -1.22 2.09 6.82
CA LYS A 188 -0.77 3.36 7.39
C LYS A 188 0.59 3.79 6.81
N VAL A 189 1.55 2.87 6.73
CA VAL A 189 2.85 3.13 6.12
C VAL A 189 2.70 3.45 4.63
N TYR A 190 1.97 2.60 3.90
CA TYR A 190 1.73 2.81 2.47
C TYR A 190 1.05 4.15 2.20
N GLY A 191 0.01 4.50 2.96
CA GLY A 191 -0.70 5.78 2.84
C GLY A 191 0.21 6.98 3.07
N GLY A 192 1.07 6.93 4.09
CA GLY A 192 2.05 8.00 4.36
C GLY A 192 3.02 8.23 3.21
N LEU A 193 3.50 7.15 2.56
CA LEU A 193 4.38 7.24 1.38
C LEU A 193 3.62 7.71 0.13
N ARG A 194 2.40 7.20 -0.11
CA ARG A 194 1.61 7.56 -1.30
C ARG A 194 1.15 9.01 -1.30
N LYS A 195 0.79 9.57 -0.15
CA LYS A 195 0.50 11.01 -0.01
C LYS A 195 1.64 11.92 -0.45
N LEU A 196 2.86 11.39 -0.48
CA LEU A 196 4.05 12.09 -0.97
C LEU A 196 4.36 11.82 -2.44
N GLY A 197 3.60 10.96 -3.11
CA GLY A 197 3.88 10.49 -4.46
C GLY A 197 5.13 9.61 -4.55
N VAL A 198 5.49 8.94 -3.47
CA VAL A 198 6.58 7.96 -3.46
C VAL A 198 6.07 6.62 -3.99
N ASN A 199 6.75 6.07 -4.98
CA ASN A 199 6.49 4.71 -5.42
C ASN A 199 7.01 3.69 -4.40
N VAL A 200 6.25 2.63 -4.19
CA VAL A 200 6.52 1.61 -3.17
C VAL A 200 6.54 0.22 -3.78
N ASP A 201 7.55 -0.58 -3.47
CA ASP A 201 7.54 -2.01 -3.74
C ASP A 201 7.18 -2.80 -2.48
N PHE A 202 6.50 -3.92 -2.67
CA PHE A 202 6.25 -4.90 -1.62
C PHE A 202 7.21 -6.07 -1.78
N LEU A 203 7.91 -6.42 -0.71
CA LEU A 203 8.95 -7.46 -0.73
C LEU A 203 8.59 -8.59 0.24
N ASP A 204 8.95 -9.81 -0.13
CA ASP A 204 9.05 -10.93 0.80
C ASP A 204 10.40 -10.89 1.56
N MET A 205 10.48 -11.52 2.73
CA MET A 205 11.72 -11.64 3.49
C MET A 205 12.87 -12.30 2.71
N GLU A 206 12.57 -13.13 1.72
CA GLU A 206 13.59 -13.80 0.90
C GLU A 206 14.21 -12.86 -0.15
N GLU A 207 13.54 -11.77 -0.49
CA GLU A 207 14.02 -10.84 -1.51
C GLU A 207 15.17 -9.96 -1.03
N SER A 208 15.93 -9.43 -1.99
CA SER A 208 17.01 -8.50 -1.71
C SER A 208 16.47 -7.13 -1.30
N LEU A 209 17.07 -6.56 -0.26
CA LEU A 209 16.80 -5.17 0.16
C LEU A 209 17.70 -4.16 -0.61
N SER A 210 18.66 -4.67 -1.40
CA SER A 210 19.59 -3.81 -2.15
C SER A 210 18.87 -2.92 -3.16
N GLY A 211 19.31 -1.67 -3.26
CA GLY A 211 18.73 -0.67 -4.17
C GLY A 211 17.62 0.18 -3.55
N TYR A 212 17.09 -0.21 -2.40
CA TYR A 212 16.17 0.65 -1.65
C TYR A 212 16.93 1.57 -0.70
N ARG A 213 16.40 2.77 -0.47
CA ARG A 213 16.93 3.70 0.54
C ARG A 213 16.26 3.50 1.88
N ILE A 214 14.97 3.17 1.85
CA ILE A 214 14.16 2.93 3.06
C ILE A 214 13.37 1.64 2.88
N VAL A 215 13.40 0.79 3.90
CA VAL A 215 12.57 -0.42 4.00
C VAL A 215 11.76 -0.37 5.28
N PHE A 216 10.45 -0.48 5.17
CA PHE A 216 9.52 -0.60 6.28
C PHE A 216 9.17 -2.08 6.50
N ALA A 217 9.16 -2.51 7.75
CA ALA A 217 8.74 -3.85 8.17
C ALA A 217 7.62 -3.73 9.22
N PRO A 218 6.37 -3.50 8.78
CA PRO A 218 5.23 -3.41 9.69
C PRO A 218 4.96 -4.76 10.34
N MET A 219 4.98 -4.83 11.68
CA MET A 219 4.64 -6.03 12.46
C MET A 219 5.26 -7.31 11.87
N LEU A 220 6.58 -7.28 11.60
CA LEU A 220 7.30 -8.46 11.10
C LEU A 220 7.46 -9.48 12.23
N TYR A 221 6.34 -10.08 12.62
CA TYR A 221 6.18 -10.94 13.81
C TYR A 221 7.03 -12.18 13.75
N LEU A 222 6.98 -12.88 12.61
CA LEU A 222 7.73 -14.10 12.35
C LEU A 222 9.02 -13.78 11.60
N PHE A 223 10.14 -14.32 12.06
CA PHE A 223 11.41 -14.26 11.35
C PHE A 223 11.73 -15.61 10.72
N ARG A 224 11.96 -15.63 9.42
CA ARG A 224 12.56 -16.76 8.73
C ARG A 224 14.08 -16.65 8.79
N ALA A 225 14.75 -17.82 8.80
CA ALA A 225 16.21 -17.91 8.92
C ALA A 225 16.93 -16.97 7.93
N GLY A 226 17.87 -16.18 8.44
CA GLY A 226 18.71 -15.26 7.68
C GLY A 226 18.16 -13.86 7.48
N ILE A 227 16.91 -13.55 7.92
CA ILE A 227 16.36 -12.19 7.81
C ILE A 227 17.12 -11.22 8.69
N GLU A 228 17.58 -11.64 9.86
CA GLU A 228 18.34 -10.82 10.80
C GLU A 228 19.65 -10.33 10.17
N GLU A 229 20.39 -11.25 9.53
CA GLU A 229 21.64 -10.91 8.85
C GLU A 229 21.39 -9.97 7.67
N LYS A 230 20.33 -10.21 6.90
CA LYS A 230 19.93 -9.36 5.77
C LYS A 230 19.60 -7.93 6.22
N ILE A 231 18.82 -7.76 7.29
CA ILE A 231 18.49 -6.46 7.85
C ILE A 231 19.75 -5.78 8.40
N ARG A 232 20.57 -6.50 9.14
CA ARG A 232 21.84 -6.02 9.69
C ARG A 232 22.75 -5.47 8.59
N ASN A 233 22.95 -6.22 7.53
CA ASN A 233 23.81 -5.82 6.41
C ASN A 233 23.21 -4.62 5.68
N PHE A 234 21.91 -4.60 5.43
CA PHE A 234 21.24 -3.46 4.79
C PHE A 234 21.43 -2.15 5.58
N VAL A 235 21.28 -2.19 6.90
CA VAL A 235 21.49 -1.00 7.75
C VAL A 235 22.98 -0.65 7.82
N ALA A 236 23.86 -1.64 8.01
CA ALA A 236 25.29 -1.39 8.08
C ALA A 236 25.85 -0.73 6.81
N ASP A 237 25.27 -1.05 5.63
CA ASP A 237 25.65 -0.51 4.32
C ASP A 237 24.98 0.84 4.00
N GLY A 238 24.31 1.49 4.95
CA GLY A 238 23.75 2.83 4.79
C GLY A 238 22.24 2.88 4.54
N GLY A 239 21.54 1.75 4.54
CA GLY A 239 20.08 1.69 4.42
C GLY A 239 19.37 2.23 5.66
N THR A 240 18.14 2.72 5.47
CA THR A 240 17.24 3.06 6.57
C THR A 240 16.20 1.96 6.72
N PHE A 241 16.15 1.32 7.90
CA PHE A 241 15.20 0.26 8.19
C PHE A 241 14.23 0.68 9.29
N VAL A 242 12.94 0.59 9.03
CA VAL A 242 11.88 0.94 9.98
C VAL A 242 11.10 -0.31 10.34
N MET A 243 11.21 -0.75 11.57
CA MET A 243 10.42 -1.86 12.13
C MET A 243 9.35 -1.32 13.08
N THR A 244 8.21 -1.98 13.14
CA THR A 244 7.18 -1.58 14.11
C THR A 244 7.08 -2.59 15.25
N TYR A 245 6.32 -2.22 16.26
CA TYR A 245 6.01 -3.04 17.43
C TYR A 245 5.69 -4.50 17.06
N TRP A 246 5.90 -5.39 18.03
CA TRP A 246 5.58 -6.81 17.95
C TRP A 246 6.26 -7.50 16.75
N SER A 247 7.54 -7.22 16.54
CA SER A 247 8.36 -7.80 15.47
C SER A 247 9.49 -8.68 16.02
N GLY A 248 9.87 -9.72 15.25
CA GLY A 248 10.94 -10.65 15.61
C GLY A 248 10.62 -11.47 16.87
N VAL A 249 9.38 -11.93 16.97
CA VAL A 249 8.84 -12.63 18.16
C VAL A 249 8.99 -14.13 18.04
N VAL A 250 8.70 -14.70 16.86
CA VAL A 250 8.70 -16.16 16.62
C VAL A 250 9.54 -16.53 15.40
N ASP A 251 9.97 -17.79 15.37
CA ASP A 251 10.65 -18.40 14.22
C ASP A 251 9.63 -18.89 13.16
N GLU A 252 10.11 -19.50 12.11
CA GLU A 252 9.31 -20.07 11.00
C GLU A 252 8.39 -21.23 11.41
N ASN A 253 8.52 -21.75 12.63
CA ASN A 253 7.66 -22.79 13.21
C ASN A 253 6.68 -22.20 14.24
N ASP A 254 6.58 -20.86 14.30
CA ASP A 254 5.75 -20.13 15.28
C ASP A 254 6.16 -20.38 16.74
N LEU A 255 7.46 -20.61 16.98
CA LEU A 255 8.02 -20.78 18.31
C LEU A 255 8.67 -19.47 18.77
N CYS A 256 8.29 -18.96 19.94
CA CYS A 256 8.89 -17.77 20.51
C CYS A 256 10.41 -17.89 20.66
N PHE A 257 11.12 -16.90 20.18
CA PHE A 257 12.56 -16.80 20.40
C PHE A 257 12.87 -16.60 21.88
N LEU A 258 13.97 -17.22 22.34
CA LEU A 258 14.51 -16.96 23.66
C LEU A 258 15.60 -15.89 23.60
N GLY A 259 15.72 -15.10 24.66
CA GLY A 259 16.77 -14.07 24.76
C GLY A 259 16.33 -12.65 24.45
N GLY A 260 15.08 -12.43 24.05
CA GLY A 260 14.47 -11.13 23.84
C GLY A 260 14.21 -10.77 22.38
N THR A 261 13.43 -9.71 22.19
CA THR A 261 12.94 -9.23 20.89
C THR A 261 13.32 -7.75 20.68
N PRO A 262 13.47 -7.30 19.42
CA PRO A 262 13.45 -8.09 18.19
C PRO A 262 14.64 -9.07 18.12
N HIS A 263 14.36 -10.35 17.89
CA HIS A 263 15.39 -11.40 17.91
C HIS A 263 16.53 -11.09 16.95
N GLY A 264 17.77 -11.30 17.42
CA GLY A 264 18.98 -11.12 16.59
C GLY A 264 19.29 -9.69 16.17
N LEU A 265 18.40 -8.71 16.47
CA LEU A 265 18.51 -7.34 16.00
C LEU A 265 18.51 -6.27 17.12
N MET A 266 18.55 -6.69 18.38
CA MET A 266 18.51 -5.76 19.51
C MET A 266 19.65 -4.74 19.50
N ASP A 267 20.81 -5.09 18.99
CA ASP A 267 21.98 -4.20 18.82
C ASP A 267 21.80 -3.28 17.60
N VAL A 268 21.21 -3.76 16.51
CA VAL A 268 20.91 -2.94 15.33
C VAL A 268 19.93 -1.82 15.68
N PHE A 269 18.87 -2.15 16.44
CA PHE A 269 17.88 -1.17 16.90
C PHE A 269 18.29 -0.45 18.19
N GLY A 270 19.35 -0.87 18.86
CA GLY A 270 19.82 -0.28 20.11
C GLY A 270 18.79 -0.36 21.25
N LEU A 271 17.98 -1.41 21.30
CA LEU A 271 16.91 -1.61 22.27
C LEU A 271 16.54 -3.09 22.45
N ARG A 272 15.72 -3.35 23.46
CA ARG A 272 14.96 -4.61 23.59
C ARG A 272 13.55 -4.34 24.08
N SER A 273 12.57 -5.10 23.61
CA SER A 273 11.24 -5.13 24.17
C SER A 273 11.26 -5.79 25.56
N THR A 274 10.48 -5.26 26.48
CA THR A 274 10.41 -5.76 27.87
C THR A 274 9.02 -6.24 28.24
N GLU A 275 8.00 -5.50 27.86
CA GLU A 275 6.59 -5.79 28.16
C GLU A 275 5.72 -5.31 26.99
N LEU A 276 4.55 -5.90 26.86
CA LEU A 276 3.55 -5.55 25.85
C LEU A 276 2.26 -5.16 26.55
N ASP A 277 1.80 -3.93 26.31
CA ASP A 277 0.52 -3.46 26.81
C ASP A 277 -0.52 -3.37 25.69
N ALA A 278 -1.72 -3.84 25.94
CA ALA A 278 -2.85 -3.79 25.02
C ALA A 278 -3.92 -2.86 25.58
N LEU A 279 -4.33 -1.89 24.79
CA LEU A 279 -5.34 -0.90 25.14
C LEU A 279 -6.75 -1.43 24.81
N TYR A 280 -7.72 -1.17 25.67
CA TYR A 280 -9.13 -1.38 25.32
C TYR A 280 -9.59 -0.35 24.27
N ASP A 281 -10.72 -0.61 23.62
CA ASP A 281 -11.23 0.26 22.53
C ASP A 281 -11.48 1.72 22.97
N GLN A 282 -11.80 1.92 24.24
CA GLN A 282 -12.00 3.26 24.84
C GLN A 282 -10.70 3.92 25.30
N ASP A 283 -9.61 3.17 25.44
CA ASP A 283 -8.35 3.69 25.94
C ASP A 283 -7.56 4.37 24.82
N VAL A 284 -6.88 5.44 25.19
CA VAL A 284 -6.03 6.22 24.29
C VAL A 284 -4.78 6.61 25.04
N ASN A 285 -3.62 6.28 24.49
CA ASN A 285 -2.35 6.87 24.88
C ASN A 285 -1.86 7.83 23.81
N ALA A 286 -0.74 8.43 23.97
CA ALA A 286 -0.10 9.28 22.97
C ALA A 286 1.42 9.16 23.02
N GLY A 287 2.04 9.34 21.85
CA GLY A 287 3.47 9.59 21.73
C GLY A 287 3.73 11.07 21.61
N VAL A 288 4.61 11.60 22.44
CA VAL A 288 4.94 13.03 22.49
C VAL A 288 6.43 13.26 22.27
N GLY A 289 6.77 14.26 21.46
CA GLY A 289 8.16 14.67 21.21
C GLY A 289 8.24 15.74 20.11
N GLU A 290 9.29 16.52 20.09
CA GLU A 290 9.53 17.60 19.12
C GLU A 290 8.34 18.58 18.96
N GLY A 291 7.58 18.81 20.03
CA GLY A 291 6.40 19.67 20.03
C GLY A 291 5.16 19.08 19.37
N LYS A 292 5.19 17.80 19.00
CA LYS A 292 4.09 17.05 18.39
C LYS A 292 3.50 16.04 19.38
N THR A 293 2.24 15.69 19.14
CA THR A 293 1.52 14.65 19.88
C THR A 293 0.72 13.82 18.87
N TYR A 294 0.87 12.49 18.97
CA TYR A 294 0.17 11.55 18.11
C TYR A 294 -0.59 10.52 18.95
N GLU A 295 -1.81 10.25 18.57
CA GLU A 295 -2.66 9.27 19.26
C GLU A 295 -2.13 7.84 19.04
N ILE A 296 -2.20 7.04 20.12
CA ILE A 296 -1.87 5.62 20.13
C ILE A 296 -3.11 4.84 20.53
N ARG A 297 -3.42 3.80 19.78
CA ARG A 297 -4.51 2.86 20.04
C ARG A 297 -3.97 1.44 20.05
N ASN A 298 -4.77 0.52 20.56
CA ASN A 298 -4.60 -0.93 20.47
C ASN A 298 -3.37 -1.49 21.17
N PHE A 299 -2.14 -0.97 20.95
CA PHE A 299 -0.93 -1.69 21.33
C PHE A 299 0.25 -0.76 21.64
N CYS A 300 0.92 -1.06 22.77
CA CYS A 300 2.16 -0.41 23.21
C CYS A 300 3.23 -1.47 23.51
N ASP A 301 4.35 -1.41 22.81
CA ASP A 301 5.54 -2.21 23.06
C ASP A 301 6.49 -1.40 23.96
N LEU A 302 6.68 -1.84 25.19
CA LEU A 302 7.50 -1.16 26.18
C LEU A 302 8.94 -1.59 25.99
N VAL A 303 9.75 -0.68 25.51
CA VAL A 303 11.16 -0.97 25.17
C VAL A 303 12.11 -0.34 26.17
N LYS A 304 13.23 -1.00 26.38
CA LYS A 304 14.41 -0.45 27.09
C LYS A 304 15.51 -0.20 26.06
N THR A 305 15.93 1.05 25.95
CA THR A 305 17.02 1.44 25.04
C THR A 305 18.38 0.98 25.55
N ASN A 306 19.25 0.64 24.62
CA ASN A 306 20.66 0.34 24.81
C ASN A 306 21.46 0.97 23.65
N GLY A 307 21.52 2.31 23.67
CA GLY A 307 22.15 3.12 22.63
C GLY A 307 21.17 3.87 21.74
N ALA A 308 19.95 3.40 21.56
CA ALA A 308 18.95 4.10 20.74
C ALA A 308 18.52 5.44 21.38
N GLU A 309 18.39 6.45 20.55
CA GLU A 309 17.78 7.74 20.86
C GLU A 309 16.25 7.61 20.93
N THR A 310 15.62 8.23 21.93
CA THR A 310 14.16 8.34 22.02
C THR A 310 13.68 9.59 21.29
N LEU A 311 12.92 9.43 20.23
CA LEU A 311 12.34 10.53 19.45
C LEU A 311 10.95 10.92 19.95
N LEU A 312 10.12 9.95 20.33
CA LEU A 312 8.83 10.15 20.98
C LEU A 312 8.77 9.28 22.23
N ALA A 313 8.14 9.81 23.29
CA ALA A 313 7.88 9.09 24.52
C ALA A 313 6.38 8.91 24.75
N TYR A 314 5.98 7.83 25.44
CA TYR A 314 4.60 7.67 25.88
C TYR A 314 4.19 8.77 26.84
N ARG A 315 2.99 9.30 26.68
CA ARG A 315 2.49 10.40 27.53
C ARG A 315 1.84 9.91 28.83
N ASP A 316 1.08 8.85 28.73
CA ASP A 316 0.18 8.38 29.78
C ASP A 316 0.55 7.00 30.28
N ASP A 317 -0.14 6.57 31.37
CA ASP A 317 0.02 5.31 32.07
C ASP A 317 1.30 5.21 32.92
N PHE A 318 1.54 4.05 33.58
CA PHE A 318 2.72 3.82 34.45
C PHE A 318 4.04 3.87 33.68
N TYR A 319 4.00 3.71 32.37
CA TYR A 319 5.14 3.80 31.47
C TYR A 319 5.29 5.18 30.78
N ALA A 320 4.62 6.20 31.30
CA ALA A 320 4.84 7.58 30.81
C ALA A 320 6.33 7.93 30.84
N GLY A 321 6.83 8.49 29.72
CA GLY A 321 8.24 8.76 29.52
C GLY A 321 9.05 7.61 28.92
N TYR A 322 8.53 6.40 28.80
CA TYR A 322 9.19 5.33 28.06
C TYR A 322 9.16 5.63 26.55
N PRO A 323 10.14 5.08 25.78
CA PRO A 323 10.20 5.31 24.34
C PRO A 323 8.98 4.79 23.59
N ALA A 324 8.38 5.63 22.75
CA ALA A 324 7.30 5.27 21.81
C ALA A 324 7.79 5.26 20.35
N LEU A 325 8.88 5.98 20.04
CA LEU A 325 9.62 5.91 18.79
C LEU A 325 11.10 6.06 19.10
N THR A 326 11.92 5.18 18.55
CA THR A 326 13.39 5.25 18.71
C THR A 326 14.11 5.28 17.39
N LYS A 327 15.35 5.78 17.42
CA LYS A 327 16.32 5.77 16.33
C LYS A 327 17.66 5.25 16.84
N ASN A 328 18.31 4.39 16.09
CA ASN A 328 19.68 3.96 16.32
C ASN A 328 20.52 4.10 15.05
N VAL A 329 21.78 4.47 15.19
CA VAL A 329 22.76 4.44 14.11
C VAL A 329 23.52 3.13 14.20
N PHE A 330 23.58 2.40 13.08
CA PHE A 330 24.30 1.14 13.02
C PHE A 330 25.06 1.04 11.68
N GLY A 331 26.38 0.93 11.74
CA GLY A 331 27.22 1.10 10.56
C GLY A 331 27.05 2.47 9.92
N GLU A 332 26.75 2.51 8.63
CA GLU A 332 26.53 3.74 7.87
C GLU A 332 25.02 4.14 7.80
N GLY A 333 24.12 3.31 8.34
CA GLY A 333 22.68 3.48 8.22
C GLY A 333 21.97 3.73 9.54
N GLU A 334 20.64 3.67 9.46
CA GLU A 334 19.76 4.02 10.57
C GLU A 334 18.64 2.97 10.72
N ALA A 335 18.38 2.60 11.97
CA ALA A 335 17.28 1.70 12.34
C ALA A 335 16.28 2.45 13.22
N TYR A 336 15.01 2.43 12.85
CA TYR A 336 13.90 3.02 13.61
C TYR A 336 12.99 1.92 14.14
N TYR A 337 12.57 2.04 15.39
CA TYR A 337 11.57 1.16 15.97
C TYR A 337 10.36 1.97 16.43
N VAL A 338 9.21 1.71 15.79
CA VAL A 338 7.92 2.32 16.12
C VAL A 338 7.27 1.44 17.17
N CYS A 339 7.28 1.86 18.43
CA CYS A 339 6.90 1.01 19.57
C CYS A 339 5.38 0.87 19.76
N ALA A 340 4.54 1.54 18.97
CA ALA A 340 3.10 1.57 19.21
C ALA A 340 2.28 1.65 17.94
N ASP A 341 0.98 1.31 18.06
CA ASP A 341 0.00 1.48 16.99
C ASP A 341 -0.49 2.93 16.91
N PHE A 342 0.30 3.75 16.25
CA PHE A 342 0.00 5.17 16.03
C PHE A 342 -1.11 5.39 15.00
N GLU A 343 -1.78 6.55 15.12
CA GLU A 343 -2.71 7.07 14.13
C GLU A 343 -2.05 7.37 12.77
N GLN A 344 -2.87 7.60 11.73
CA GLN A 344 -2.37 7.88 10.38
C GLN A 344 -1.51 9.15 10.31
N ALA A 345 -1.85 10.20 11.06
CA ALA A 345 -1.11 11.47 11.07
C ALA A 345 0.38 11.29 11.44
N PHE A 346 0.68 10.36 12.36
CA PHE A 346 2.06 10.00 12.67
C PHE A 346 2.80 9.46 11.43
N TYR A 347 2.21 8.52 10.72
CA TYR A 347 2.85 7.93 9.54
C TYR A 347 2.98 8.94 8.39
N ASP A 348 2.03 9.85 8.24
CA ASP A 348 2.10 10.92 7.24
C ASP A 348 3.31 11.84 7.50
N ASP A 349 3.50 12.26 8.73
CA ASP A 349 4.63 13.11 9.14
C ASP A 349 5.97 12.35 9.15
N PHE A 350 5.97 11.13 9.65
CA PHE A 350 7.17 10.31 9.76
C PHE A 350 7.70 9.90 8.38
N CYS A 351 6.83 9.45 7.47
CA CYS A 351 7.21 9.15 6.10
C CYS A 351 7.71 10.41 5.36
N ARG A 352 7.09 11.58 5.60
CA ARG A 352 7.56 12.85 5.04
C ARG A 352 8.98 13.17 5.51
N LYS A 353 9.23 13.13 6.82
CA LYS A 353 10.56 13.38 7.41
C LYS A 353 11.61 12.45 6.78
N LEU A 354 11.34 11.14 6.73
CA LEU A 354 12.27 10.18 6.16
C LEU A 354 12.46 10.36 4.64
N ALA A 355 11.39 10.65 3.90
CA ALA A 355 11.48 10.88 2.46
C ALA A 355 12.35 12.09 2.12
N GLU A 356 12.24 13.17 2.89
CA GLU A 356 13.06 14.38 2.76
C GLU A 356 14.51 14.13 3.16
N GLU A 357 14.76 13.55 4.35
CA GLU A 357 16.11 13.26 4.86
C GLU A 357 16.89 12.30 3.95
N LYS A 358 16.22 11.32 3.37
CA LYS A 358 16.84 10.32 2.50
C LYS A 358 16.75 10.67 1.00
N GLY A 359 16.15 11.81 0.66
CA GLY A 359 16.04 12.30 -0.70
C GLY A 359 15.29 11.32 -1.61
N LEU A 360 14.16 10.77 -1.15
CA LEU A 360 13.34 9.90 -1.99
C LEU A 360 12.77 10.67 -3.17
N GLU A 361 12.74 10.03 -4.33
CA GLU A 361 12.09 10.58 -5.50
C GLU A 361 10.57 10.64 -5.28
N ARG A 362 10.00 11.81 -5.48
CA ARG A 362 8.57 12.07 -5.36
C ARG A 362 8.00 12.40 -6.73
N ALA A 363 6.79 11.95 -7.00
CA ALA A 363 6.10 12.22 -8.26
C ALA A 363 5.83 13.73 -8.46
N ALA A 364 5.56 14.45 -7.37
CA ALA A 364 5.39 15.91 -7.33
C ALA A 364 5.87 16.47 -5.99
N ALA A 365 6.18 17.78 -5.96
CA ALA A 365 6.61 18.47 -4.73
C ALA A 365 5.51 18.49 -3.67
N GLU A 366 4.29 18.77 -4.08
CA GLU A 366 3.09 18.74 -3.25
C GLU A 366 1.97 18.02 -3.98
N ILE A 367 1.20 17.23 -3.25
CA ILE A 367 0.03 16.52 -3.75
C ILE A 367 -1.18 16.95 -2.94
N PRO A 368 -2.14 17.64 -3.55
CA PRO A 368 -3.40 18.01 -2.91
C PRO A 368 -4.16 16.78 -2.40
N GLU A 369 -4.90 16.95 -1.33
CA GLU A 369 -5.78 15.91 -0.78
C GLU A 369 -6.76 15.40 -1.84
N GLY A 370 -7.03 14.10 -1.81
CA GLY A 370 -7.90 13.43 -2.78
C GLY A 370 -7.22 13.03 -4.08
N LEU A 371 -5.99 13.51 -4.35
CA LEU A 371 -5.23 13.07 -5.53
C LEU A 371 -4.39 11.82 -5.25
N ASP A 372 -4.46 10.87 -6.16
CA ASP A 372 -3.48 9.79 -6.31
C ASP A 372 -2.53 10.14 -7.47
N VAL A 373 -1.22 10.12 -7.19
CA VAL A 373 -0.19 10.49 -8.17
C VAL A 373 0.82 9.36 -8.28
N ALA A 374 0.94 8.76 -9.44
CA ALA A 374 1.83 7.63 -9.71
C ALA A 374 2.73 7.90 -10.93
N THR A 375 3.85 7.18 -10.99
CA THR A 375 4.76 7.29 -12.14
C THR A 375 5.11 5.92 -12.70
N ARG A 376 5.21 5.88 -14.03
CA ARG A 376 5.83 4.77 -14.79
C ARG A 376 6.93 5.35 -15.68
N GLU A 377 7.85 4.51 -16.11
CA GLU A 377 8.89 4.94 -17.03
C GLU A 377 9.35 3.82 -17.97
N ASP A 378 9.78 4.20 -19.15
CA ASP A 378 10.50 3.35 -20.11
C ASP A 378 11.91 3.92 -20.37
N GLU A 379 12.57 3.49 -21.42
CA GLU A 379 13.91 3.97 -21.77
C GLU A 379 13.93 5.46 -22.13
N LYS A 380 12.85 5.97 -22.73
CA LYS A 380 12.77 7.31 -23.31
C LYS A 380 11.99 8.30 -22.45
N TYR A 381 10.90 7.84 -21.82
CA TYR A 381 9.93 8.71 -21.18
C TYR A 381 9.69 8.33 -19.71
N LYS A 382 9.37 9.36 -18.93
CA LYS A 382 8.70 9.25 -17.64
C LYS A 382 7.24 9.69 -17.80
N TYR A 383 6.31 8.86 -17.31
CA TYR A 383 4.88 9.11 -17.35
C TYR A 383 4.41 9.44 -15.93
N LEU A 384 3.60 10.49 -15.80
CA LEU A 384 3.01 10.93 -14.56
C LEU A 384 1.50 10.84 -14.70
N PHE A 385 0.89 10.06 -13.81
CA PHE A 385 -0.56 9.92 -13.69
C PHE A 385 -1.04 10.74 -12.51
N VAL A 386 -2.07 11.55 -12.70
CA VAL A 386 -2.70 12.36 -11.66
C VAL A 386 -4.20 12.07 -11.71
N GLN A 387 -4.73 11.52 -10.63
CA GLN A 387 -6.12 11.08 -10.54
C GLN A 387 -6.80 11.69 -9.33
N ASN A 388 -8.03 12.16 -9.49
CA ASN A 388 -8.78 12.77 -8.39
C ASN A 388 -9.92 11.85 -7.92
N TYR A 389 -9.78 11.32 -6.71
CA TYR A 389 -10.81 10.57 -6.00
C TYR A 389 -11.52 11.39 -4.91
N GLY A 390 -11.04 12.61 -4.64
CA GLY A 390 -11.67 13.54 -3.72
C GLY A 390 -13.04 14.01 -4.20
N ALA A 391 -13.79 14.63 -3.31
CA ALA A 391 -15.13 15.15 -3.62
C ALA A 391 -15.09 16.37 -4.53
N GLU A 392 -14.07 17.21 -4.39
CA GLU A 392 -13.93 18.50 -5.06
C GLU A 392 -12.83 18.48 -6.12
N PRO A 393 -12.90 19.36 -7.14
CA PRO A 393 -11.80 19.57 -8.06
C PRO A 393 -10.53 20.04 -7.31
N ALA A 394 -9.38 19.52 -7.69
CA ALA A 394 -8.11 19.85 -7.08
C ALA A 394 -7.19 20.56 -8.08
N ALA A 395 -6.60 21.68 -7.68
CA ALA A 395 -5.59 22.36 -8.48
C ALA A 395 -4.28 21.54 -8.44
N PHE A 396 -3.72 21.28 -9.61
CA PHE A 396 -2.44 20.60 -9.74
C PHE A 396 -1.62 21.30 -10.84
N PRO A 397 -0.99 22.43 -10.51
CA PRO A 397 -0.24 23.19 -11.50
C PRO A 397 0.93 22.36 -12.06
N MET A 398 1.03 22.30 -13.39
CA MET A 398 2.05 21.53 -14.08
C MET A 398 2.68 22.39 -15.21
N ASP A 399 3.99 22.32 -15.29
CA ASP A 399 4.71 22.87 -16.45
C ASP A 399 4.47 21.97 -17.67
N THR A 400 3.53 22.37 -18.52
CA THR A 400 3.12 21.60 -19.69
C THR A 400 4.10 21.68 -20.87
N GLU A 401 5.13 22.54 -20.80
CA GLU A 401 6.23 22.52 -21.75
C GLU A 401 7.17 21.32 -21.46
N THR A 402 7.45 21.07 -20.18
CA THR A 402 8.26 19.93 -19.73
C THR A 402 7.46 18.63 -19.66
N TYR A 403 6.23 18.70 -19.14
CA TYR A 403 5.32 17.56 -18.98
C TYR A 403 4.14 17.68 -19.96
N GLN A 404 4.27 17.05 -21.11
CA GLN A 404 3.25 17.10 -22.15
C GLN A 404 2.02 16.26 -21.75
N PRO A 405 0.80 16.85 -21.71
CA PRO A 405 -0.41 16.08 -21.45
C PRO A 405 -0.71 15.11 -22.59
N MET A 406 -1.12 13.90 -22.25
CA MET A 406 -1.48 12.82 -23.18
C MET A 406 -2.99 12.59 -23.26
N THR A 407 -3.76 13.10 -22.32
CA THR A 407 -5.21 12.86 -22.17
C THR A 407 -6.07 14.06 -22.57
N GLY A 408 -5.56 14.92 -23.47
CA GLY A 408 -6.21 16.12 -23.95
C GLY A 408 -5.62 17.42 -23.37
N GLU A 409 -6.33 18.53 -23.54
CA GLU A 409 -5.90 19.84 -23.00
C GLU A 409 -6.01 19.83 -21.46
N TYR A 410 -5.05 20.47 -20.80
CA TYR A 410 -4.98 20.58 -19.35
C TYR A 410 -5.06 22.03 -18.89
N ASP A 411 -5.98 22.32 -17.99
CA ASP A 411 -6.27 23.69 -17.49
C ASP A 411 -5.71 23.96 -16.08
N GLY A 412 -4.92 23.04 -15.52
CA GLY A 412 -4.33 23.16 -14.18
C GLY A 412 -5.20 22.58 -13.07
N VAL A 413 -6.34 21.96 -13.39
CA VAL A 413 -7.29 21.39 -12.43
C VAL A 413 -7.63 19.96 -12.81
N VAL A 414 -7.62 19.07 -11.81
CA VAL A 414 -8.08 17.69 -11.96
C VAL A 414 -9.43 17.54 -11.29
N ARG A 415 -10.45 17.25 -12.08
CA ARG A 415 -11.84 17.14 -11.60
C ARG A 415 -12.07 15.76 -10.99
N ARG A 416 -13.13 15.65 -10.20
CA ARG A 416 -13.50 14.37 -9.59
C ARG A 416 -13.62 13.26 -10.63
N PHE A 417 -12.96 12.13 -10.36
CA PHE A 417 -12.83 10.94 -11.23
C PHE A 417 -12.13 11.21 -12.58
N GLU A 418 -11.48 12.34 -12.71
CA GLU A 418 -10.62 12.63 -13.84
C GLU A 418 -9.24 12.00 -13.63
N THR A 419 -8.66 11.54 -14.75
CA THR A 419 -7.27 11.10 -14.83
C THR A 419 -6.58 11.93 -15.90
N VAL A 420 -5.53 12.62 -15.49
CA VAL A 420 -4.63 13.31 -16.42
C VAL A 420 -3.31 12.57 -16.45
N VAL A 421 -2.81 12.31 -17.65
CA VAL A 421 -1.53 11.64 -17.85
C VAL A 421 -0.60 12.58 -18.59
N PHE A 422 0.60 12.74 -18.04
CA PHE A 422 1.66 13.51 -18.65
C PHE A 422 2.83 12.61 -19.02
N ARG A 423 3.57 13.00 -20.05
CA ARG A 423 4.87 12.42 -20.34
C ARG A 423 5.96 13.47 -20.35
N LYS A 424 7.14 13.07 -19.91
CA LYS A 424 8.37 13.87 -19.95
C LYS A 424 9.48 13.03 -20.58
N GLU A 425 10.26 13.62 -21.49
CA GLU A 425 11.48 13.00 -22.00
C GLU A 425 12.55 12.99 -20.90
N LYS A 426 13.30 11.88 -20.80
CA LYS A 426 14.37 11.70 -19.79
C LYS A 426 15.63 12.47 -20.12
#